data_8032a2a7a40a8a093492d22b3846d2cd
#
_entry.id   8032a2a7a40a8a093492d22b3846d2cd
#
_cell.length_a   1.000
_cell.length_b   1.000
_cell.length_c   1.000
_cell.angle_alpha   90.00
_cell.angle_beta   90.00
_cell.angle_gamma   90.00
#
_symmetry.space_group_name_H-M   'P 1'
#
loop_
_entity.id
_entity.type
_entity.pdbx_description
1 polymer ?
#
loop_
_entity_poly.entity_id
_entity_poly.type
_entity_poly.pdbx_seq_one_letter_code
_entity_poly.pdbx_strand_id
1 'polypeptide(L)'
;MLKVEAPGGAREILLHACCAPCSGAILECLRESGIAPVVFFSNSNIYPRAEYDLRLAELRRYADLMGVELVEDGYDHDAWLAAVRGLEREPERGARCAACFRFRLARAARYAASRGLPVLATTLASSRWKDLDQVNEAGEAACSTSLHVSQPPETSFGPHRCASLAVPPLTVPRVARFPEAAAASVPSQAVEFWPQNWRKGGLQERRNEVLREQGFYNQNWCGCEFSKNP
;
A
#
# COMPACT_ATOMS: atom_id res chain seq x y z
N MET A 1 7.14 -3.87 23.43
CA MET A 1 6.24 -3.44 22.35
C MET A 1 5.08 -4.42 22.24
N LEU A 2 3.94 -4.05 21.65
CA LEU A 2 2.80 -4.94 21.40
C LEU A 2 3.28 -6.17 20.62
N LYS A 3 2.94 -7.38 21.08
CA LYS A 3 3.07 -8.58 20.27
C LYS A 3 1.74 -8.89 19.60
N VAL A 4 1.81 -9.24 18.32
CA VAL A 4 0.65 -9.54 17.50
C VAL A 4 0.77 -10.92 16.88
N GLU A 5 -0.36 -11.52 16.57
CA GLU A 5 -0.44 -12.80 15.87
C GLU A 5 -1.28 -12.60 14.60
N ALA A 6 -0.73 -13.01 13.47
CA ALA A 6 -1.45 -12.91 12.20
C ALA A 6 -2.50 -14.01 12.06
N PRO A 7 -3.60 -13.80 11.33
CA PRO A 7 -4.59 -14.80 11.02
C PRO A 7 -3.96 -16.11 10.56
N GLY A 8 -4.52 -17.24 11.02
CA GLY A 8 -3.99 -18.57 10.71
C GLY A 8 -2.55 -18.84 11.16
N GLY A 9 -1.98 -17.99 12.02
CA GLY A 9 -0.57 -18.10 12.45
C GLY A 9 0.43 -17.79 11.34
N ALA A 10 0.03 -17.03 10.32
CA ALA A 10 0.87 -16.69 9.16
C ALA A 10 2.17 -16.00 9.60
N ARG A 11 3.29 -16.46 9.04
CA ARG A 11 4.63 -15.89 9.29
C ARG A 11 5.07 -14.92 8.20
N GLU A 12 4.41 -14.94 7.04
CA GLU A 12 4.61 -14.02 5.94
C GLU A 12 3.28 -13.36 5.58
N ILE A 13 3.28 -12.04 5.40
CA ILE A 13 2.08 -11.26 5.10
C ILE A 13 2.39 -10.19 4.06
N LEU A 14 1.37 -9.70 3.36
CA LEU A 14 1.45 -8.44 2.63
C LEU A 14 1.05 -7.27 3.54
N LEU A 15 1.92 -6.27 3.66
CA LEU A 15 1.62 -5.01 4.35
C LEU A 15 1.46 -3.88 3.32
N HIS A 16 0.24 -3.51 2.98
CA HIS A 16 0.01 -2.31 2.19
C HIS A 16 0.44 -1.06 2.97
N ALA A 17 1.38 -0.29 2.42
CA ALA A 17 2.01 0.85 3.08
C ALA A 17 1.73 2.17 2.37
N CYS A 18 1.37 3.22 3.12
CA CYS A 18 1.11 4.55 2.58
C CYS A 18 2.31 5.50 2.66
N CYS A 19 3.22 5.33 3.62
CA CYS A 19 4.41 6.16 3.83
C CYS A 19 5.26 5.59 4.97
N ALA A 20 6.50 6.04 5.10
CA ALA A 20 7.42 5.62 6.15
C ALA A 20 6.91 5.93 7.58
N PRO A 21 6.43 7.15 7.90
CA PRO A 21 5.92 7.44 9.24
C PRO A 21 4.78 6.53 9.71
N CYS A 22 3.93 6.04 8.80
CA CYS A 22 2.85 5.13 9.14
C CYS A 22 3.33 3.68 9.28
N SER A 23 4.46 3.33 8.69
CA SER A 23 4.95 1.96 8.60
C SER A 23 5.97 1.62 9.69
N GLY A 24 6.77 2.60 10.16
CA GLY A 24 7.95 2.34 10.99
C GLY A 24 7.68 1.47 12.21
N ALA A 25 6.82 1.91 13.12
CA ALA A 25 6.50 1.15 14.33
C ALA A 25 5.80 -0.20 14.03
N ILE A 26 5.02 -0.26 12.93
CA ILE A 26 4.35 -1.50 12.51
C ILE A 26 5.38 -2.54 12.07
N LEU A 27 6.37 -2.14 11.27
CA LEU A 27 7.44 -3.03 10.82
C LEU A 27 8.27 -3.57 11.98
N GLU A 28 8.59 -2.72 12.97
CA GLU A 28 9.26 -3.17 14.19
C GLU A 28 8.39 -4.18 14.97
N CYS A 29 7.10 -3.89 15.15
CA CYS A 29 6.14 -4.75 15.85
C CYS A 29 6.00 -6.12 15.17
N LEU A 30 5.85 -6.16 13.85
CA LEU A 30 5.76 -7.39 13.08
C LEU A 30 7.04 -8.24 13.23
N ARG A 31 8.20 -7.62 13.09
CA ARG A 31 9.50 -8.29 13.27
C ARG A 31 9.66 -8.89 14.65
N GLU A 32 9.33 -8.13 15.71
CA GLU A 32 9.38 -8.62 17.09
C GLU A 32 8.37 -9.74 17.37
N SER A 33 7.30 -9.80 16.58
CA SER A 33 6.30 -10.86 16.63
C SER A 33 6.68 -12.08 15.78
N GLY A 34 7.82 -12.05 15.08
CA GLY A 34 8.28 -13.13 14.21
C GLY A 34 7.49 -13.23 12.90
N ILE A 35 6.93 -12.11 12.44
CA ILE A 35 6.18 -12.01 11.19
C ILE A 35 7.02 -11.22 10.18
N ALA A 36 7.25 -11.80 9.00
CA ALA A 36 7.97 -11.17 7.87
C ALA A 36 6.98 -10.49 6.92
N PRO A 37 6.92 -9.15 6.87
CA PRO A 37 6.08 -8.46 5.91
C PRO A 37 6.79 -8.28 4.56
N VAL A 38 6.06 -8.47 3.47
CA VAL A 38 6.36 -7.86 2.17
C VAL A 38 5.63 -6.52 2.13
N VAL A 39 6.36 -5.43 2.05
CA VAL A 39 5.79 -4.07 2.01
C VAL A 39 5.35 -3.75 0.59
N PHE A 40 4.08 -3.39 0.42
CA PHE A 40 3.50 -3.05 -0.88
C PHE A 40 3.07 -1.59 -0.92
N PHE A 41 3.76 -0.77 -1.74
CA PHE A 41 3.48 0.64 -1.89
C PHE A 41 2.55 0.89 -3.09
N SER A 42 1.23 0.97 -2.82
CA SER A 42 0.17 1.21 -3.80
C SER A 42 -0.58 2.49 -3.46
N ASN A 43 -0.17 3.61 -4.07
CA ASN A 43 -0.58 4.94 -3.64
C ASN A 43 -0.86 5.91 -4.81
N SER A 44 -1.56 5.46 -5.84
CA SER A 44 -1.94 6.28 -7.00
C SER A 44 -2.80 7.52 -6.68
N ASN A 45 -3.30 7.61 -5.43
CA ASN A 45 -3.99 8.78 -4.91
C ASN A 45 -3.07 9.95 -4.57
N ILE A 46 -1.76 9.73 -4.45
CA ILE A 46 -0.82 10.78 -4.03
C ILE A 46 -0.50 11.67 -5.24
N TYR A 47 -0.76 12.97 -5.08
CA TYR A 47 -0.52 14.00 -6.08
C TYR A 47 0.05 15.26 -5.40
N PRO A 48 1.01 15.97 -6.01
CA PRO A 48 1.64 15.69 -7.31
C PRO A 48 2.60 14.49 -7.27
N ARG A 49 3.07 14.05 -8.44
CA ARG A 49 4.01 12.92 -8.57
C ARG A 49 5.25 13.09 -7.69
N ALA A 50 5.77 14.29 -7.51
CA ALA A 50 6.90 14.56 -6.64
C ALA A 50 6.65 14.17 -5.17
N GLU A 51 5.41 14.35 -4.68
CA GLU A 51 5.02 13.91 -3.33
C GLU A 51 4.98 12.38 -3.22
N TYR A 52 4.50 11.70 -4.27
CA TYR A 52 4.55 10.24 -4.36
C TYR A 52 5.99 9.73 -4.30
N ASP A 53 6.87 10.30 -5.14
CA ASP A 53 8.28 9.89 -5.23
C ASP A 53 9.02 10.14 -3.90
N LEU A 54 8.75 11.26 -3.23
CA LEU A 54 9.32 11.55 -1.92
C LEU A 54 8.93 10.51 -0.86
N ARG A 55 7.63 10.17 -0.77
CA ARG A 55 7.15 9.17 0.20
C ARG A 55 7.67 7.77 -0.10
N LEU A 56 7.75 7.42 -1.38
CA LEU A 56 8.30 6.14 -1.80
C LEU A 56 9.79 6.03 -1.47
N ALA A 57 10.58 7.05 -1.79
CA ALA A 57 12.02 7.06 -1.53
C ALA A 57 12.33 6.90 -0.03
N GLU A 58 11.56 7.59 0.81
CA GLU A 58 11.71 7.50 2.26
C GLU A 58 11.33 6.13 2.82
N LEU A 59 10.21 5.57 2.34
CA LEU A 59 9.80 4.22 2.74
C LEU A 59 10.80 3.17 2.25
N ARG A 60 11.36 3.32 1.05
CA ARG A 60 12.40 2.44 0.51
C ARG A 60 13.65 2.45 1.39
N ARG A 61 14.14 3.65 1.73
CA ARG A 61 15.29 3.80 2.64
C ARG A 61 15.07 3.06 3.97
N TYR A 62 13.86 3.15 4.52
CA TYR A 62 13.56 2.49 5.79
C TYR A 62 13.35 0.99 5.65
N ALA A 63 12.74 0.52 4.58
CA ALA A 63 12.62 -0.90 4.28
C ALA A 63 13.99 -1.56 4.11
N ASP A 64 14.93 -0.91 3.40
CA ASP A 64 16.32 -1.35 3.26
C ASP A 64 17.02 -1.44 4.62
N LEU A 65 16.86 -0.41 5.47
CA LEU A 65 17.42 -0.42 6.84
C LEU A 65 16.87 -1.58 7.69
N MET A 66 15.60 -1.90 7.51
CA MET A 66 14.92 -2.99 8.24
C MET A 66 15.19 -4.37 7.62
N GLY A 67 15.80 -4.46 6.44
CA GLY A 67 15.98 -5.69 5.69
C GLY A 67 14.67 -6.30 5.21
N VAL A 68 13.68 -5.46 4.86
CA VAL A 68 12.32 -5.86 4.46
C VAL A 68 12.13 -5.64 2.96
N GLU A 69 11.54 -6.62 2.27
CA GLU A 69 11.19 -6.50 0.85
C GLU A 69 10.17 -5.38 0.67
N LEU A 70 10.45 -4.43 -0.24
CA LEU A 70 9.51 -3.40 -0.67
C LEU A 70 9.23 -3.53 -2.16
N VAL A 71 7.95 -3.59 -2.49
CA VAL A 71 7.44 -3.65 -3.86
C VAL A 71 6.64 -2.39 -4.15
N GLU A 72 6.99 -1.72 -5.24
CA GLU A 72 6.26 -0.58 -5.77
C GLU A 72 5.19 -1.06 -6.75
N ASP A 73 3.95 -0.66 -6.52
CA ASP A 73 2.86 -0.80 -7.49
C ASP A 73 2.96 0.28 -8.58
N GLY A 74 2.43 0.01 -9.76
CA GLY A 74 2.37 1.01 -10.83
C GLY A 74 1.61 2.26 -10.38
N TYR A 75 2.24 3.43 -10.52
CA TYR A 75 1.58 4.71 -10.30
C TYR A 75 0.65 5.03 -11.46
N ASP A 76 -0.65 4.95 -11.23
CA ASP A 76 -1.71 5.21 -12.19
C ASP A 76 -2.74 6.15 -11.56
N HIS A 77 -2.43 7.45 -11.62
CA HIS A 77 -3.27 8.49 -11.05
C HIS A 77 -4.60 8.65 -11.80
N ASP A 78 -4.58 8.44 -13.12
CA ASP A 78 -5.78 8.54 -13.96
C ASP A 78 -6.79 7.43 -13.61
N ALA A 79 -6.33 6.20 -13.39
CA ALA A 79 -7.20 5.12 -12.92
C ALA A 79 -7.77 5.41 -11.52
N TRP A 80 -6.99 6.05 -10.64
CA TRP A 80 -7.49 6.47 -9.34
C TRP A 80 -8.53 7.59 -9.46
N LEU A 81 -8.31 8.60 -10.33
CA LEU A 81 -9.28 9.65 -10.62
C LEU A 81 -10.59 9.06 -11.15
N ALA A 82 -10.49 8.07 -12.05
CA ALA A 82 -11.67 7.37 -12.54
C ALA A 82 -12.46 6.66 -11.42
N ALA A 83 -11.75 6.06 -10.46
CA ALA A 83 -12.36 5.35 -9.32
C ALA A 83 -13.06 6.28 -8.33
N VAL A 84 -12.67 7.56 -8.25
CA VAL A 84 -13.28 8.56 -7.34
C VAL A 84 -14.13 9.59 -8.08
N ARG A 85 -14.40 9.38 -9.37
CA ARG A 85 -15.19 10.29 -10.19
C ARG A 85 -16.56 10.57 -9.60
N GLY A 86 -16.92 11.85 -9.51
CA GLY A 86 -18.17 12.34 -8.92
C GLY A 86 -18.14 12.46 -7.40
N LEU A 87 -17.01 12.11 -6.76
CA LEU A 87 -16.82 12.20 -5.31
C LEU A 87 -15.77 13.27 -4.93
N GLU A 88 -15.34 14.11 -5.85
CA GLU A 88 -14.25 15.08 -5.67
C GLU A 88 -14.54 16.06 -4.52
N ARG A 89 -15.81 16.41 -4.34
CA ARG A 89 -16.28 17.36 -3.30
C ARG A 89 -16.62 16.71 -1.97
N GLU A 90 -16.56 15.39 -1.89
CA GLU A 90 -16.80 14.68 -0.64
C GLU A 90 -15.76 15.07 0.42
N PRO A 91 -16.15 15.23 1.69
CA PRO A 91 -15.19 15.54 2.75
C PRO A 91 -14.20 14.40 2.98
N GLU A 92 -13.16 14.66 3.74
CA GLU A 92 -12.33 13.59 4.30
C GLU A 92 -13.20 12.65 5.15
N ARG A 93 -12.91 11.36 5.09
CA ARG A 93 -13.69 10.25 5.68
C ARG A 93 -15.08 10.03 5.04
N GLY A 94 -15.42 10.77 3.97
CA GLY A 94 -16.63 10.54 3.19
C GLY A 94 -16.45 9.44 2.14
N ALA A 95 -17.40 9.37 1.19
CA ALA A 95 -17.46 8.34 0.15
C ALA A 95 -16.21 8.29 -0.73
N ARG A 96 -15.56 9.45 -0.99
CA ARG A 96 -14.29 9.51 -1.73
C ARG A 96 -13.19 8.72 -1.03
N CYS A 97 -13.04 8.84 0.30
CA CYS A 97 -12.05 8.09 1.05
C CYS A 97 -12.34 6.59 1.01
N ALA A 98 -13.59 6.18 1.15
CA ALA A 98 -13.99 4.77 1.04
C ALA A 98 -13.66 4.19 -0.36
N ALA A 99 -13.94 4.94 -1.44
CA ALA A 99 -13.59 4.54 -2.81
C ALA A 99 -12.06 4.44 -3.00
N CYS A 100 -11.31 5.40 -2.46
CA CYS A 100 -9.85 5.39 -2.47
C CYS A 100 -9.26 4.16 -1.75
N PHE A 101 -9.79 3.79 -0.59
CA PHE A 101 -9.33 2.62 0.16
C PHE A 101 -9.64 1.34 -0.62
N ARG A 102 -10.84 1.20 -1.18
CA ARG A 102 -11.21 0.06 -2.04
C ARG A 102 -10.28 -0.09 -3.23
N PHE A 103 -10.00 1.00 -3.95
CA PHE A 103 -9.08 0.99 -5.09
C PHE A 103 -7.70 0.46 -4.71
N ARG A 104 -7.12 0.97 -3.64
CA ARG A 104 -5.76 0.63 -3.20
C ARG A 104 -5.68 -0.78 -2.62
N LEU A 105 -6.62 -1.16 -1.77
CA LEU A 105 -6.61 -2.48 -1.12
C LEU A 105 -6.97 -3.61 -2.08
N ALA A 106 -7.81 -3.34 -3.10
CA ALA A 106 -8.05 -4.31 -4.17
C ALA A 106 -6.77 -4.61 -4.97
N ARG A 107 -5.91 -3.62 -5.23
CA ARG A 107 -4.60 -3.82 -5.87
C ARG A 107 -3.68 -4.64 -4.97
N ALA A 108 -3.65 -4.32 -3.68
CA ALA A 108 -2.86 -5.04 -2.69
C ALA A 108 -3.32 -6.51 -2.54
N ALA A 109 -4.63 -6.77 -2.48
CA ALA A 109 -5.17 -8.13 -2.40
C ALA A 109 -4.83 -8.99 -3.63
N ARG A 110 -4.93 -8.40 -4.84
CA ARG A 110 -4.50 -9.09 -6.08
C ARG A 110 -3.00 -9.41 -6.06
N TYR A 111 -2.18 -8.49 -5.58
CA TYR A 111 -0.74 -8.75 -5.45
C TYR A 111 -0.47 -9.84 -4.42
N ALA A 112 -1.10 -9.82 -3.24
CA ALA A 112 -0.97 -10.85 -2.22
C ALA A 112 -1.32 -12.24 -2.80
N ALA A 113 -2.46 -12.36 -3.49
CA ALA A 113 -2.89 -13.59 -4.14
C ALA A 113 -1.87 -14.10 -5.18
N SER A 114 -1.32 -13.20 -6.01
CA SER A 114 -0.32 -13.54 -7.03
C SER A 114 1.02 -14.03 -6.45
N ARG A 115 1.33 -13.62 -5.21
CA ARG A 115 2.55 -14.03 -4.48
C ARG A 115 2.31 -15.19 -3.53
N GLY A 116 1.08 -15.69 -3.41
CA GLY A 116 0.71 -16.74 -2.45
C GLY A 116 0.82 -16.29 -1.00
N LEU A 117 0.74 -14.97 -0.72
CA LEU A 117 0.74 -14.43 0.64
C LEU A 117 -0.67 -14.55 1.24
N PRO A 118 -0.84 -15.28 2.37
CA PRO A 118 -2.17 -15.63 2.85
C PRO A 118 -2.89 -14.47 3.55
N VAL A 119 -2.16 -13.44 3.97
CA VAL A 119 -2.72 -12.35 4.79
C VAL A 119 -2.38 -10.99 4.21
N LEU A 120 -3.36 -10.09 4.16
CA LEU A 120 -3.22 -8.68 3.84
C LEU A 120 -3.48 -7.81 5.07
N ALA A 121 -2.50 -6.99 5.44
CA ALA A 121 -2.65 -5.91 6.42
C ALA A 121 -2.42 -4.54 5.77
N THR A 122 -2.82 -3.45 6.45
CA THR A 122 -2.60 -2.10 5.92
C THR A 122 -2.17 -1.10 6.98
N THR A 123 -1.22 -0.23 6.64
CA THR A 123 -0.82 0.90 7.49
C THR A 123 -1.84 2.05 7.50
N LEU A 124 -2.88 2.01 6.66
CA LEU A 124 -3.98 2.98 6.71
C LEU A 124 -4.65 3.01 8.10
N ALA A 125 -4.70 1.86 8.76
CA ALA A 125 -5.27 1.68 10.10
C ALA A 125 -4.43 2.32 11.24
N SER A 126 -3.21 2.84 10.95
CA SER A 126 -2.41 3.59 11.93
C SER A 126 -2.77 5.07 12.00
N SER A 127 -3.39 5.62 10.97
CA SER A 127 -3.67 7.05 10.87
C SER A 127 -4.94 7.44 11.63
N ARG A 128 -4.82 8.34 12.60
CA ARG A 128 -5.98 8.91 13.33
C ARG A 128 -6.92 9.75 12.43
N TRP A 129 -6.45 10.16 11.25
CA TRP A 129 -7.21 10.96 10.30
C TRP A 129 -8.09 10.11 9.38
N LYS A 130 -7.95 8.77 9.42
CA LYS A 130 -8.74 7.86 8.62
C LYS A 130 -9.81 7.19 9.47
N ASP A 131 -10.95 6.93 8.87
CA ASP A 131 -11.99 6.11 9.46
C ASP A 131 -11.54 4.64 9.42
N LEU A 132 -11.51 3.98 10.58
CA LEU A 132 -11.00 2.62 10.70
C LEU A 132 -11.99 1.61 10.12
N ASP A 133 -13.29 1.85 10.29
CA ASP A 133 -14.32 0.94 9.82
C ASP A 133 -14.35 0.95 8.28
N GLN A 134 -14.27 2.13 7.65
CA GLN A 134 -14.11 2.22 6.20
C GLN A 134 -12.86 1.52 5.66
N VAL A 135 -11.73 1.57 6.40
CA VAL A 135 -10.52 0.87 6.02
C VAL A 135 -10.70 -0.64 6.11
N ASN A 136 -11.34 -1.12 7.18
CA ASN A 136 -11.58 -2.55 7.39
C ASN A 136 -12.58 -3.10 6.36
N GLU A 137 -13.71 -2.43 6.14
CA GLU A 137 -14.69 -2.79 5.10
C GLU A 137 -14.05 -2.88 3.70
N ALA A 138 -13.19 -1.92 3.37
CA ALA A 138 -12.50 -1.93 2.09
C ALA A 138 -11.50 -3.09 1.96
N GLY A 139 -10.82 -3.45 3.04
CA GLY A 139 -9.88 -4.59 3.09
C GLY A 139 -10.59 -5.93 2.97
N GLU A 140 -11.64 -6.13 3.74
CA GLU A 140 -12.47 -7.33 3.71
C GLU A 140 -13.11 -7.54 2.33
N ALA A 141 -13.69 -6.49 1.74
CA ALA A 141 -14.24 -6.53 0.40
C ALA A 141 -13.18 -6.87 -0.66
N ALA A 142 -11.96 -6.31 -0.54
CA ALA A 142 -10.86 -6.57 -1.46
C ALA A 142 -10.43 -8.04 -1.45
N CYS A 143 -10.35 -8.65 -0.28
CA CYS A 143 -9.97 -10.05 -0.11
C CYS A 143 -11.08 -11.01 -0.54
N SER A 144 -12.36 -10.69 -0.26
CA SER A 144 -13.50 -11.49 -0.70
C SER A 144 -13.64 -11.52 -2.21
N THR A 145 -13.38 -10.42 -2.91
CA THR A 145 -13.48 -10.31 -4.37
C THR A 145 -12.35 -11.05 -5.08
N SER A 146 -11.18 -11.16 -4.45
CA SER A 146 -10.03 -11.86 -5.04
C SER A 146 -10.28 -13.36 -5.27
N LEU A 147 -11.33 -13.94 -4.66
CA LEU A 147 -11.76 -15.30 -4.85
C LEU A 147 -12.53 -15.53 -6.18
N HIS A 148 -12.95 -14.47 -6.90
CA HIS A 148 -13.84 -14.57 -8.05
C HIS A 148 -13.29 -14.00 -9.36
N VAL A 149 -12.01 -13.62 -9.43
CA VAL A 149 -11.47 -13.05 -10.69
C VAL A 149 -11.03 -14.14 -11.65
N SER A 150 -12.00 -14.63 -12.43
CA SER A 150 -11.76 -15.20 -13.76
C SER A 150 -11.79 -14.03 -14.74
N GLN A 151 -10.62 -13.73 -15.35
CA GLN A 151 -10.34 -12.83 -16.48
C GLN A 151 -10.60 -11.31 -16.31
N PRO A 152 -9.61 -10.46 -16.66
CA PRO A 152 -9.83 -9.05 -16.88
C PRO A 152 -10.50 -8.81 -18.25
N PRO A 153 -11.29 -7.72 -18.44
CA PRO A 153 -11.73 -7.33 -19.75
C PRO A 153 -10.52 -6.90 -20.61
N GLU A 154 -10.43 -7.48 -21.81
CA GLU A 154 -9.45 -7.09 -22.81
C GLU A 154 -9.70 -5.63 -23.23
N THR A 155 -8.84 -4.71 -22.85
CA THR A 155 -8.74 -3.40 -23.49
C THR A 155 -7.50 -3.39 -24.38
N SER A 156 -7.75 -3.46 -25.67
CA SER A 156 -6.76 -3.29 -26.72
C SER A 156 -6.25 -1.84 -26.73
N PHE A 157 -5.00 -1.61 -26.40
CA PHE A 157 -4.28 -0.40 -26.71
C PHE A 157 -3.06 -0.71 -27.58
N GLY A 158 -3.05 -0.12 -28.79
CA GLY A 158 -1.97 -0.22 -29.76
C GLY A 158 -0.70 0.53 -29.32
N PRO A 159 0.45 0.25 -29.96
CA PRO A 159 1.74 0.71 -29.49
C PRO A 159 2.02 2.15 -29.94
N HIS A 160 2.16 3.08 -29.02
CA HIS A 160 2.81 4.37 -29.27
C HIS A 160 4.31 4.28 -29.01
N ARG A 161 5.10 4.39 -30.09
CA ARG A 161 6.56 4.53 -30.05
C ARG A 161 6.93 5.90 -29.49
N CYS A 162 7.76 5.95 -28.48
CA CYS A 162 8.49 7.15 -28.13
C CYS A 162 10.00 6.89 -28.15
N ALA A 163 10.72 7.83 -28.76
CA ALA A 163 12.12 7.70 -29.15
C ALA A 163 13.08 7.81 -27.96
N SER A 164 14.16 7.06 -28.07
CA SER A 164 15.31 6.92 -27.18
C SER A 164 16.11 8.22 -27.02
N LEU A 165 16.44 8.55 -25.76
CA LEU A 165 17.64 9.30 -25.42
C LEU A 165 18.42 8.50 -24.36
N ALA A 166 19.65 8.15 -24.71
CA ALA A 166 20.53 7.31 -23.93
C ALA A 166 21.16 8.09 -22.76
N VAL A 167 21.05 7.55 -21.55
CA VAL A 167 21.81 7.94 -20.36
C VAL A 167 22.53 6.71 -19.82
N PRO A 168 23.84 6.80 -19.44
CA PRO A 168 24.64 5.65 -19.03
C PRO A 168 24.21 5.08 -17.66
N PRO A 169 24.49 3.79 -17.39
CA PRO A 169 23.92 3.08 -16.26
C PRO A 169 24.63 3.38 -14.94
N LEU A 170 23.88 3.91 -13.99
CA LEU A 170 24.21 3.77 -12.57
C LEU A 170 23.68 2.41 -12.10
N THR A 171 24.55 1.60 -11.55
CA THR A 171 24.20 0.31 -10.94
C THR A 171 23.38 0.53 -9.68
N VAL A 172 22.06 0.38 -9.81
CA VAL A 172 21.11 0.42 -8.69
C VAL A 172 20.71 -1.02 -8.36
N PRO A 173 20.58 -1.41 -7.07
CA PRO A 173 20.10 -2.74 -6.71
C PRO A 173 18.69 -2.99 -7.28
N ARG A 174 18.47 -4.21 -7.68
CA ARG A 174 17.32 -4.67 -8.46
C ARG A 174 16.00 -4.38 -7.77
N VAL A 175 15.32 -3.31 -8.17
CA VAL A 175 13.92 -3.05 -7.81
C VAL A 175 13.06 -3.89 -8.76
N ALA A 176 12.34 -4.86 -8.21
CA ALA A 176 11.35 -5.59 -8.98
C ALA A 176 10.17 -4.66 -9.31
N ARG A 177 10.10 -4.22 -10.56
CA ARG A 177 8.88 -3.60 -11.11
C ARG A 177 7.91 -4.71 -11.47
N PHE A 178 6.65 -4.54 -11.13
CA PHE A 178 5.60 -5.46 -11.51
C PHE A 178 5.44 -5.46 -13.03
N PRO A 179 5.65 -6.58 -13.75
CA PRO A 179 5.35 -6.67 -15.16
C PRO A 179 3.82 -6.70 -15.34
N GLU A 180 3.31 -5.91 -16.24
CA GLU A 180 1.91 -5.78 -16.59
C GLU A 180 1.28 -7.04 -17.22
N ALA A 181 2.04 -8.11 -17.35
CA ALA A 181 1.56 -9.37 -17.90
C ALA A 181 2.38 -10.56 -17.40
N ALA A 182 1.89 -11.21 -16.35
CA ALA A 182 2.17 -12.62 -16.12
C ALA A 182 0.92 -13.28 -15.52
N ALA A 183 -0.07 -13.55 -16.37
CA ALA A 183 -1.12 -14.51 -16.07
C ALA A 183 -0.55 -15.92 -16.16
N ALA A 184 0.30 -16.31 -15.21
CA ALA A 184 0.53 -17.72 -14.92
C ALA A 184 -0.55 -18.13 -13.93
N SER A 185 -1.24 -19.24 -14.23
CA SER A 185 -2.26 -19.85 -13.39
C SER A 185 -1.65 -20.32 -12.06
N VAL A 186 -1.53 -19.39 -11.11
CA VAL A 186 -1.26 -19.70 -9.71
C VAL A 186 -2.62 -20.10 -9.11
N PRO A 187 -2.73 -21.23 -8.38
CA PRO A 187 -3.95 -21.54 -7.66
C PRO A 187 -4.26 -20.36 -6.73
N SER A 188 -5.45 -19.78 -6.91
CA SER A 188 -5.92 -18.63 -6.14
C SER A 188 -6.04 -19.03 -4.67
N GLN A 189 -4.96 -18.85 -3.91
CA GLN A 189 -5.01 -18.99 -2.47
C GLN A 189 -5.83 -17.82 -1.93
N ALA A 190 -6.84 -18.12 -1.11
CA ALA A 190 -7.64 -17.11 -0.45
C ALA A 190 -6.74 -16.20 0.40
N VAL A 191 -6.85 -14.90 0.19
CA VAL A 191 -6.17 -13.89 1.00
C VAL A 191 -7.13 -13.45 2.10
N GLU A 192 -6.70 -13.48 3.36
CA GLU A 192 -7.46 -12.99 4.50
C GLU A 192 -7.04 -11.56 4.83
N PHE A 193 -7.99 -10.66 4.99
CA PHE A 193 -7.70 -9.31 5.49
C PHE A 193 -7.55 -9.34 7.01
N TRP A 194 -6.49 -8.69 7.50
CA TRP A 194 -6.22 -8.57 8.93
C TRP A 194 -6.61 -7.18 9.46
N PRO A 195 -7.81 -7.03 10.10
CA PRO A 195 -8.34 -5.74 10.55
C PRO A 195 -7.67 -5.25 11.86
N GLN A 196 -6.39 -4.97 11.80
CA GLN A 196 -5.60 -4.50 12.94
C GLN A 196 -5.79 -3.01 13.22
N ASN A 197 -5.89 -2.66 14.49
CA ASN A 197 -5.84 -1.27 14.94
C ASN A 197 -4.42 -0.90 15.42
N TRP A 198 -3.61 -0.39 14.49
CA TRP A 198 -2.22 -0.01 14.75
C TRP A 198 -2.05 1.28 15.59
N ARG A 199 -3.12 1.79 16.20
CA ARG A 199 -3.09 2.95 17.10
C ARG A 199 -2.97 2.56 18.57
N LYS A 200 -3.08 1.26 18.90
CA LYS A 200 -3.11 0.72 20.26
C LYS A 200 -1.77 0.09 20.65
N GLY A 201 -1.63 -0.27 21.93
CA GLY A 201 -0.51 -1.04 22.43
C GLY A 201 0.86 -0.35 22.38
N GLY A 202 0.88 0.98 22.50
CA GLY A 202 2.12 1.77 22.47
C GLY A 202 2.65 2.06 21.05
N LEU A 203 1.96 1.60 20.00
CA LEU A 203 2.42 1.78 18.62
C LEU A 203 2.34 3.24 18.16
N GLN A 204 1.41 4.04 18.70
CA GLN A 204 1.33 5.46 18.36
C GLN A 204 2.49 6.26 18.96
N GLU A 205 2.88 5.95 20.16
CA GLU A 205 4.04 6.51 20.86
C GLU A 205 5.32 6.12 20.12
N ARG A 206 5.48 4.82 19.83
CA ARG A 206 6.63 4.31 19.08
C ARG A 206 6.74 4.90 17.68
N ARG A 207 5.61 5.10 16.98
CA ARG A 207 5.56 5.81 15.70
C ARG A 207 6.20 7.20 15.79
N ASN A 208 5.88 7.95 16.86
CA ASN A 208 6.42 9.30 17.04
C ASN A 208 7.92 9.28 17.37
N GLU A 209 8.38 8.25 18.05
CA GLU A 209 9.81 8.04 18.31
C GLU A 209 10.56 7.72 17.02
N VAL A 210 10.11 6.70 16.27
CA VAL A 210 10.72 6.30 14.99
C VAL A 210 10.73 7.45 13.99
N LEU A 211 9.65 8.25 13.95
CA LEU A 211 9.59 9.44 13.10
C LEU A 211 10.72 10.42 13.42
N ARG A 212 11.02 10.66 14.70
CA ARG A 212 12.11 11.55 15.13
C ARG A 212 13.48 10.91 14.92
N GLU A 213 13.66 9.65 15.31
CA GLU A 213 14.90 8.89 15.18
C GLU A 213 15.36 8.79 13.73
N GLN A 214 14.42 8.58 12.82
CA GLN A 214 14.69 8.41 11.39
C GLN A 214 14.65 9.72 10.58
N GLY A 215 14.22 10.83 11.20
CA GLY A 215 14.04 12.11 10.52
C GLY A 215 13.01 12.07 9.40
N PHE A 216 11.96 11.29 9.55
CA PHE A 216 10.95 11.11 8.49
C PHE A 216 10.21 12.41 8.19
N TYR A 217 9.94 12.64 6.91
CA TYR A 217 8.99 13.65 6.46
C TYR A 217 7.59 13.36 7.01
N ASN A 218 7.12 14.20 7.91
CA ASN A 218 5.83 14.03 8.56
C ASN A 218 4.74 14.78 7.77
N GLN A 219 4.02 14.03 6.96
CA GLN A 219 2.93 14.61 6.15
C GLN A 219 1.78 15.07 7.04
N ASN A 220 1.19 16.22 6.70
CA ASN A 220 0.01 16.77 7.38
C ASN A 220 -1.30 16.53 6.60
N TRP A 221 -1.25 15.80 5.49
CA TRP A 221 -2.38 15.46 4.61
C TRP A 221 -2.20 14.06 4.02
N CYS A 222 -3.28 13.47 3.47
CA CYS A 222 -3.24 12.08 3.00
C CYS A 222 -2.52 11.88 1.65
N GLY A 223 -2.25 12.96 0.92
CA GLY A 223 -1.68 12.94 -0.44
C GLY A 223 -2.70 13.11 -1.56
N CYS A 224 -3.99 12.95 -1.27
CA CYS A 224 -5.06 13.14 -2.24
C CYS A 224 -5.17 14.64 -2.62
N GLU A 225 -5.21 14.96 -3.91
CA GLU A 225 -5.29 16.34 -4.38
C GLU A 225 -6.55 17.07 -3.88
N PHE A 226 -7.66 16.36 -3.68
CA PHE A 226 -8.92 16.91 -3.16
C PHE A 226 -8.94 17.13 -1.65
N SER A 227 -7.90 16.70 -0.91
CA SER A 227 -7.78 16.94 0.54
C SER A 227 -6.76 18.02 0.89
N LYS A 228 -6.18 18.69 -0.10
CA LYS A 228 -5.16 19.72 0.08
C LYS A 228 -5.73 21.11 0.37
N ASN A 229 -7.04 21.28 0.14
CA ASN A 229 -7.75 22.52 0.46
C ASN A 229 -8.83 22.20 1.48
N PRO A 230 -8.73 22.71 2.72
CA PRO A 230 -9.85 22.76 3.63
C PRO A 230 -10.90 23.75 3.12
#